data_7d0c48a420701b1728a25fcfc9ecb1d5
#
_entry.id   7d0c48a420701b1728a25fcfc9ecb1d5
#
_cell.length_a   1.000
_cell.length_b   1.000
_cell.length_c   1.000
_cell.angle_alpha   90.00
_cell.angle_beta   90.00
_cell.angle_gamma   90.00
#
_symmetry.space_group_name_H-M   'P 1'
#
loop_
_entity.id
_entity.type
_entity.pdbx_description
1 polymer ?
#
loop_
_entity_poly.entity_id
_entity_poly.type
_entity_poly.pdbx_seq_one_letter_code
_entity_poly.pdbx_strand_id
1 'polypeptide(L)'
;MSDYTDASSRQFEMEVEGRMAKVEYELNGTKMFLTHAKVPKALEGKGVGVAIVERVFNYIEENNLKLVPMCAFVTAHLRKHPEWKRIVEKGVEV
;
A
#
# COMPACT_ATOMS: atom_id res chain seq x y z
N MET A 1 0.77 -11.83 -11.98
CA MET A 1 1.85 -11.58 -11.23
C MET A 1 1.49 -11.41 -9.81
N SER A 2 2.33 -11.79 -9.16
CA SER A 2 2.12 -11.89 -7.81
C SER A 2 2.39 -10.62 -7.11
N ASP A 3 2.16 -10.68 -5.86
CA ASP A 3 2.56 -9.62 -4.97
C ASP A 3 3.99 -9.83 -4.60
N TYR A 4 4.76 -10.28 -5.55
CA TYR A 4 6.14 -10.58 -5.31
C TYR A 4 6.86 -9.38 -4.72
N THR A 5 7.63 -9.61 -3.73
CA THR A 5 8.40 -8.58 -3.07
C THR A 5 9.84 -9.03 -3.05
N ASP A 6 10.67 -8.24 -3.67
CA ASP A 6 12.09 -8.49 -3.69
C ASP A 6 12.70 -7.96 -2.39
N ALA A 7 13.56 -8.73 -1.79
CA ALA A 7 14.17 -8.33 -0.54
C ALA A 7 14.96 -7.03 -0.68
N SER A 8 15.48 -6.76 -1.85
CA SER A 8 16.26 -5.55 -2.07
C SER A 8 15.39 -4.35 -2.42
N SER A 9 14.22 -4.57 -3.00
CA SER A 9 13.39 -3.46 -3.44
C SER A 9 12.22 -3.18 -2.51
N ARG A 10 11.74 -4.20 -1.79
CA ARG A 10 10.66 -4.04 -0.82
C ARG A 10 9.49 -3.25 -1.37
N GLN A 11 8.86 -3.79 -2.38
CA GLN A 11 7.71 -3.15 -2.98
C GLN A 11 6.70 -4.17 -3.45
N PHE A 12 5.42 -3.77 -3.41
CA PHE A 12 4.36 -4.52 -4.05
C PHE A 12 4.21 -3.98 -5.45
N GLU A 13 3.95 -4.87 -6.40
CA GLU A 13 3.82 -4.50 -7.80
C GLU A 13 2.53 -5.05 -8.37
N MET A 14 1.90 -4.28 -9.25
CA MET A 14 0.71 -4.71 -9.95
C MET A 14 0.82 -4.26 -11.39
N GLU A 15 0.79 -5.20 -12.30
CA GLU A 15 0.87 -4.88 -13.71
C GLU A 15 -0.53 -4.75 -14.28
N VAL A 16 -0.78 -3.64 -14.97
CA VAL A 16 -2.06 -3.38 -15.62
C VAL A 16 -1.76 -2.83 -17.01
N GLU A 17 -2.26 -3.50 -18.04
CA GLU A 17 -2.11 -3.04 -19.42
C GLU A 17 -0.63 -2.82 -19.77
N GLY A 18 0.23 -3.71 -19.32
CA GLY A 18 1.65 -3.63 -19.63
C GLY A 18 2.42 -2.61 -18.83
N ARG A 19 1.78 -1.95 -17.88
CA ARG A 19 2.43 -0.94 -17.06
C ARG A 19 2.41 -1.36 -15.61
N MET A 20 3.40 -0.93 -14.86
CA MET A 20 3.60 -1.40 -13.49
C MET A 20 3.27 -0.31 -12.48
N ALA A 21 2.29 -0.57 -11.63
CA ALA A 21 2.04 0.24 -10.45
C ALA A 21 2.76 -0.40 -9.28
N LYS A 22 3.20 0.40 -8.31
CA LYS A 22 3.90 -0.19 -7.17
C LYS A 22 3.69 0.63 -5.90
N VAL A 23 3.84 -0.06 -4.77
CA VAL A 23 3.84 0.57 -3.46
C VAL A 23 5.11 0.13 -2.77
N GLU A 24 5.95 1.08 -2.42
CA GLU A 24 7.20 0.80 -1.72
C GLU A 24 6.96 0.83 -0.21
N TYR A 25 7.67 -0.04 0.50
CA TYR A 25 7.47 -0.14 1.94
C TYR A 25 8.75 -0.52 2.65
N GLU A 26 8.74 -0.33 3.97
CA GLU A 26 9.76 -0.85 4.85
C GLU A 26 9.08 -1.61 5.95
N LEU A 27 9.69 -2.70 6.37
CA LEU A 27 9.13 -3.55 7.40
C LEU A 27 10.05 -3.53 8.61
N ASN A 28 9.49 -3.21 9.77
CA ASN A 28 10.24 -3.19 11.00
C ASN A 28 9.42 -3.91 12.06
N GLY A 29 9.80 -5.15 12.38
CA GLY A 29 9.00 -5.97 13.27
C GLY A 29 7.66 -6.24 12.65
N THR A 30 6.59 -5.84 13.33
CA THR A 30 5.24 -6.01 12.84
C THR A 30 4.69 -4.77 12.17
N LYS A 31 5.51 -3.73 12.00
CA LYS A 31 5.06 -2.47 11.41
C LYS A 31 5.50 -2.37 9.97
N MET A 32 4.54 -2.08 9.10
CA MET A 32 4.83 -1.89 7.68
C MET A 32 4.65 -0.40 7.36
N PHE A 33 5.75 0.24 6.98
CA PHE A 33 5.76 1.65 6.63
C PHE A 33 5.58 1.76 5.12
N LEU A 34 4.44 2.28 4.68
CA LEU A 34 4.21 2.49 3.26
C LEU A 34 4.76 3.84 2.89
N THR A 35 5.90 3.83 2.20
CA THR A 35 6.67 5.05 1.98
C THR A 35 6.34 5.74 0.68
N HIS A 36 5.92 5.00 -0.33
CA HIS A 36 5.71 5.59 -1.65
C HIS A 36 4.75 4.75 -2.47
N ALA A 37 3.82 5.41 -3.15
CA ALA A 37 2.92 4.74 -4.06
C ALA A 37 3.09 5.38 -5.44
N LYS A 38 3.35 4.56 -6.45
CA LYS A 38 3.58 5.06 -7.81
C LYS A 38 2.64 4.38 -8.78
N VAL A 39 1.85 5.17 -9.48
CA VAL A 39 0.95 4.69 -10.51
C VAL A 39 1.32 5.40 -11.81
N PRO A 40 1.63 4.65 -12.88
CA PRO A 40 1.95 5.28 -14.15
C PRO A 40 0.84 6.22 -14.60
N LYS A 41 1.24 7.31 -15.22
CA LYS A 41 0.28 8.32 -15.63
C LYS A 41 -0.81 7.75 -16.53
N ALA A 42 -0.44 6.81 -17.38
CA ALA A 42 -1.40 6.19 -18.29
C ALA A 42 -2.48 5.40 -17.58
N LEU A 43 -2.27 5.05 -16.31
CA LEU A 43 -3.23 4.28 -15.54
C LEU A 43 -4.00 5.13 -14.53
N GLU A 44 -3.70 6.42 -14.46
CA GLU A 44 -4.40 7.30 -13.54
C GLU A 44 -5.87 7.40 -13.94
N GLY A 45 -6.73 7.48 -12.95
CA GLY A 45 -8.16 7.57 -13.19
C GLY A 45 -8.83 6.24 -13.42
N LYS A 46 -8.08 5.14 -13.42
CA LYS A 46 -8.64 3.81 -13.65
C LYS A 46 -8.78 2.99 -12.38
N GLY A 47 -8.57 3.60 -11.23
CA GLY A 47 -8.71 2.89 -9.96
C GLY A 47 -7.55 1.98 -9.63
N VAL A 48 -6.45 2.04 -10.37
CA VAL A 48 -5.32 1.15 -10.15
C VAL A 48 -4.65 1.46 -8.82
N GLY A 49 -4.50 2.75 -8.48
CA GLY A 49 -3.89 3.12 -7.21
C GLY A 49 -4.67 2.59 -6.03
N VAL A 50 -5.99 2.71 -6.09
CA VAL A 50 -6.85 2.18 -5.03
C VAL A 50 -6.71 0.67 -4.94
N ALA A 51 -6.69 0.00 -6.10
CA ALA A 51 -6.62 -1.45 -6.12
C ALA A 51 -5.35 -1.96 -5.48
N ILE A 52 -4.20 -1.37 -5.82
CA ILE A 52 -2.94 -1.85 -5.28
C ILE A 52 -2.82 -1.54 -3.79
N VAL A 53 -3.30 -0.38 -3.36
CA VAL A 53 -3.26 -0.02 -1.95
C VAL A 53 -4.12 -0.97 -1.13
N GLU A 54 -5.31 -1.29 -1.59
CA GLU A 54 -6.17 -2.21 -0.84
C GLU A 54 -5.60 -3.61 -0.83
N ARG A 55 -4.89 -4.00 -1.86
CA ARG A 55 -4.22 -5.27 -1.86
C ARG A 55 -3.15 -5.33 -0.78
N VAL A 56 -2.41 -4.23 -0.62
CA VAL A 56 -1.42 -4.14 0.45
C VAL A 56 -2.09 -4.16 1.81
N PHE A 57 -3.22 -3.45 1.96
CA PHE A 57 -3.96 -3.45 3.21
C PHE A 57 -4.41 -4.84 3.60
N ASN A 58 -4.91 -5.61 2.63
CA ASN A 58 -5.30 -7.00 2.90
C ASN A 58 -4.12 -7.83 3.35
N TYR A 59 -2.96 -7.62 2.73
CA TYR A 59 -1.76 -8.33 3.11
C TYR A 59 -1.37 -8.00 4.57
N ILE A 60 -1.47 -6.72 4.93
CA ILE A 60 -1.16 -6.29 6.30
C ILE A 60 -2.09 -6.99 7.28
N GLU A 61 -3.38 -7.00 6.98
CA GLU A 61 -4.35 -7.61 7.86
C GLU A 61 -4.15 -9.11 7.97
N GLU A 62 -3.91 -9.77 6.85
CA GLU A 62 -3.78 -11.23 6.84
C GLU A 62 -2.53 -11.69 7.56
N ASN A 63 -1.52 -10.85 7.63
CA ASN A 63 -0.26 -11.21 8.26
C ASN A 63 -0.09 -10.60 9.64
N ASN A 64 -1.15 -10.04 10.20
CA ASN A 64 -1.14 -9.45 11.53
C ASN A 64 -0.10 -8.37 11.68
N LEU A 65 0.10 -7.59 10.62
CA LEU A 65 1.00 -6.47 10.64
C LEU A 65 0.21 -5.21 11.00
N LYS A 66 0.92 -4.12 11.22
CA LYS A 66 0.31 -2.82 11.47
C LYS A 66 0.82 -1.82 10.45
N LEU A 67 -0.08 -0.99 10.00
CA LEU A 67 0.21 -0.01 8.95
C LEU A 67 0.70 1.30 9.55
N VAL A 68 1.81 1.82 9.01
CA VAL A 68 2.24 3.18 9.29
C VAL A 68 2.27 3.90 7.94
N PRO A 69 1.27 4.73 7.65
CA PRO A 69 1.19 5.39 6.34
C PRO A 69 2.12 6.60 6.31
N MET A 70 3.10 6.55 5.42
CA MET A 70 4.03 7.66 5.22
C MET A 70 3.78 8.35 3.90
N CYS A 71 2.84 7.85 3.11
CA CYS A 71 2.56 8.35 1.78
C CYS A 71 1.21 9.06 1.78
N ALA A 72 1.17 10.24 1.16
CA ALA A 72 -0.06 11.05 1.14
C ALA A 72 -1.22 10.30 0.47
N PHE A 73 -0.91 9.51 -0.56
CA PHE A 73 -1.95 8.77 -1.26
C PHE A 73 -2.62 7.76 -0.34
N VAL A 74 -1.81 7.05 0.45
CA VAL A 74 -2.31 6.06 1.39
C VAL A 74 -3.14 6.73 2.49
N THR A 75 -2.64 7.85 3.01
CA THR A 75 -3.36 8.58 4.03
C THR A 75 -4.70 9.06 3.52
N ALA A 76 -4.74 9.58 2.30
CA ALA A 76 -5.99 10.04 1.71
C ALA A 76 -6.98 8.91 1.57
N HIS A 77 -6.51 7.73 1.18
CA HIS A 77 -7.39 6.57 1.04
C HIS A 77 -7.97 6.16 2.39
N LEU A 78 -7.14 6.20 3.44
CA LEU A 78 -7.62 5.87 4.79
C LEU A 78 -8.71 6.83 5.25
N ARG A 79 -8.59 8.12 4.90
CA ARG A 79 -9.60 9.08 5.29
C ARG A 79 -10.93 8.85 4.57
N LYS A 80 -10.86 8.37 3.33
CA LYS A 80 -12.07 8.07 2.57
C LYS A 80 -12.69 6.75 2.99
N HIS A 81 -11.89 5.85 3.53
CA HIS A 81 -12.35 4.51 3.91
C HIS A 81 -11.90 4.21 5.33
N PRO A 82 -12.55 4.85 6.32
CA PRO A 82 -12.11 4.72 7.71
C PRO A 82 -12.23 3.31 8.27
N GLU A 83 -12.93 2.42 7.57
CA GLU A 83 -12.97 1.03 8.01
C GLU A 83 -11.59 0.39 8.01
N TRP A 84 -10.64 0.94 7.23
CA TRP A 84 -9.27 0.41 7.21
C TRP A 84 -8.42 0.91 8.37
N LYS A 85 -8.92 1.85 9.15
CA LYS A 85 -8.13 2.37 10.28
C LYS A 85 -7.82 1.29 11.31
N ARG A 86 -8.55 0.18 11.27
CA ARG A 86 -8.30 -0.90 12.20
C ARG A 86 -6.92 -1.54 12.02
N ILE A 87 -6.30 -1.39 10.85
CA ILE A 87 -4.97 -1.96 10.63
C ILE A 87 -3.86 -0.96 10.92
N VAL A 88 -4.20 0.29 11.22
CA VAL A 88 -3.21 1.34 11.46
C VAL A 88 -2.58 1.15 12.83
N GLU A 89 -1.27 1.38 12.90
CA GLU A 89 -0.54 1.25 14.16
C GLU A 89 -1.10 2.20 15.20
N LYS A 90 -1.18 1.72 16.44
CA LYS A 90 -1.71 2.48 17.53
C LYS A 90 -0.91 3.75 17.73
N GLY A 91 -1.58 4.87 17.89
CA GLY A 91 -0.92 6.15 18.11
C GLY A 91 -0.60 6.92 16.84
N VAL A 92 -0.79 6.30 15.68
CA VAL A 92 -0.58 6.98 14.40
C VAL A 92 -1.90 7.64 14.02
N GLU A 93 -1.83 8.93 13.71
CA GLU A 93 -3.01 9.67 13.31
C GLU A 93 -3.11 9.75 11.79
N VAL A 94 -4.32 9.56 11.30
CA VAL A 94 -4.57 9.63 9.85
C VAL A 94 -5.83 10.43 9.57
#